data_b4a938c2f99253722204a17e779d4a83
#
_entry.id   b4a938c2f99253722204a17e779d4a83
#
_cell.length_a   1.000
_cell.length_b   1.000
_cell.length_c   1.000
_cell.angle_alpha   90.00
_cell.angle_beta   90.00
_cell.angle_gamma   90.00
#
_symmetry.space_group_name_H-M   'P 1'
#
loop_
_entity.id
_entity.type
_entity.pdbx_description
1 polymer ?
#
loop_
_entity_poly.entity_id
_entity_poly.type
_entity_poly.pdbx_seq_one_letter_code
_entity_poly.pdbx_strand_id
1 'polypeptide(L)'
;MMKHTLRLHGVIVGHSELEHTDPAIGRAWGAFRPGLGYELVQPVFRLFARAVPHDRTPKDEVLLARYLKARNALELELRDATGSAIHTSAVHIADYSVEEGTEAVSLDVLIKDAAYWERRAALVDEIA
;
A
#
# COMPACT_ATOMS: atom_id res chain seq x y z
N MET A 1 -1.44 -18.07 3.03
CA MET A 1 -1.02 -16.80 2.44
C MET A 1 -2.16 -15.79 2.49
N MET A 2 -1.88 -14.60 2.99
CA MET A 2 -2.89 -13.54 3.13
C MET A 2 -2.80 -12.57 1.96
N LYS A 3 -3.26 -12.99 0.79
CA LYS A 3 -3.23 -12.15 -0.41
C LYS A 3 -4.24 -11.01 -0.30
N HIS A 4 -3.75 -9.79 -0.48
CA HIS A 4 -4.57 -8.59 -0.57
C HIS A 4 -4.47 -8.02 -1.98
N THR A 5 -5.56 -7.49 -2.48
CA THR A 5 -5.64 -6.90 -3.82
C THR A 5 -5.98 -5.42 -3.68
N LEU A 6 -5.20 -4.58 -4.35
CA LEU A 6 -5.46 -3.14 -4.44
C LEU A 6 -6.10 -2.84 -5.79
N ARG A 7 -7.21 -2.08 -5.79
CA ARG A 7 -7.98 -1.74 -6.98
C ARG A 7 -8.22 -0.25 -7.09
N LEU A 8 -8.30 0.22 -8.32
CA LEU A 8 -8.76 1.56 -8.66
C LEU A 8 -9.97 1.42 -9.59
N HIS A 9 -11.16 1.80 -9.11
CA HIS A 9 -12.42 1.69 -9.89
C HIS A 9 -12.59 0.31 -10.54
N GLY A 10 -12.35 -0.75 -9.77
CA GLY A 10 -12.47 -2.12 -10.23
C GLY A 10 -11.28 -2.67 -11.01
N VAL A 11 -10.30 -1.84 -11.36
CA VAL A 11 -9.09 -2.28 -12.06
C VAL A 11 -8.04 -2.70 -11.02
N ILE A 12 -7.47 -3.89 -11.19
CA ILE A 12 -6.44 -4.39 -10.28
C ILE A 12 -5.16 -3.61 -10.48
N VAL A 13 -4.72 -2.92 -9.42
CA VAL A 13 -3.47 -2.16 -9.38
C VAL A 13 -2.30 -3.07 -9.00
N GLY A 14 -2.54 -4.02 -8.10
CA GLY A 14 -1.53 -4.98 -7.70
C GLY A 14 -1.93 -5.75 -6.46
N HIS A 15 -0.96 -6.49 -5.92
CA HIS A 15 -1.16 -7.41 -4.79
C HIS A 15 -0.08 -7.24 -3.74
N SER A 16 -0.42 -7.53 -2.49
CA SER A 16 0.53 -7.67 -1.39
C SER A 16 0.02 -8.70 -0.40
N GLU A 17 0.92 -9.39 0.27
CA GLU A 17 0.55 -10.27 1.38
C GLU A 17 0.50 -9.49 2.70
N LEU A 18 0.92 -8.23 2.72
CA LEU A 18 0.99 -7.39 3.92
C LEU A 18 1.59 -8.16 5.10
N GLU A 19 2.81 -8.67 4.91
CA GLU A 19 3.48 -9.61 5.80
C GLU A 19 3.71 -9.05 7.20
N HIS A 20 3.83 -7.74 7.31
CA HIS A 20 4.16 -7.04 8.55
C HIS A 20 2.96 -6.27 9.06
N THR A 21 2.74 -6.32 10.37
CA THR A 21 1.62 -5.63 10.99
C THR A 21 1.99 -4.98 12.31
N ASP A 22 1.30 -3.87 12.60
CA ASP A 22 1.26 -3.26 13.91
C ASP A 22 -0.21 -2.94 14.23
N PRO A 23 -0.96 -3.92 14.79
CA PRO A 23 -2.40 -3.75 15.04
C PRO A 23 -2.73 -2.61 16.00
N ALA A 24 -1.81 -2.27 16.91
CA ALA A 24 -2.03 -1.19 17.88
C ALA A 24 -2.29 0.16 17.21
N ILE A 25 -1.69 0.38 16.05
CA ILE A 25 -1.87 1.60 15.26
C ILE A 25 -2.64 1.35 13.96
N GLY A 26 -3.08 0.13 13.72
CA GLY A 26 -3.83 -0.25 12.52
C GLY A 26 -2.99 -0.30 11.26
N ARG A 27 -1.68 -0.51 11.37
CA ARG A 27 -0.77 -0.51 10.22
C ARG A 27 -0.45 -1.91 9.73
N ALA A 28 -0.45 -2.09 8.40
CA ALA A 28 0.06 -3.28 7.73
C ALA A 28 0.90 -2.87 6.53
N TRP A 29 1.99 -3.59 6.28
CA TRP A 29 2.84 -3.31 5.13
C TRP A 29 3.53 -4.58 4.64
N GLY A 30 4.01 -4.52 3.39
CA GLY A 30 4.72 -5.63 2.79
C GLY A 30 5.13 -5.35 1.36
N ALA A 31 5.76 -6.33 0.73
CA ALA A 31 6.15 -6.23 -0.67
C ALA A 31 4.90 -6.04 -1.54
N PHE A 32 4.98 -5.13 -2.50
CA PHE A 32 3.91 -4.89 -3.45
C PHE A 32 4.30 -5.44 -4.82
N ARG A 33 3.38 -6.21 -5.41
CA ARG A 33 3.53 -6.75 -6.76
C ARG A 33 2.61 -5.99 -7.70
N PRO A 34 3.15 -5.08 -8.53
CA PRO A 34 2.33 -4.32 -9.47
C PRO A 34 1.60 -5.21 -10.45
N GLY A 35 0.32 -4.91 -10.68
CA GLY A 35 -0.50 -5.51 -11.73
C GLY A 35 -0.59 -4.59 -12.94
N LEU A 36 -1.43 -4.98 -13.91
CA LEU A 36 -1.61 -4.23 -15.15
C LEU A 36 -2.13 -2.81 -14.91
N GLY A 37 -2.94 -2.60 -13.87
CA GLY A 37 -3.48 -1.29 -13.54
C GLY A 37 -2.53 -0.35 -12.82
N TYR A 38 -1.33 -0.81 -12.47
CA TYR A 38 -0.39 0.02 -11.69
C TYR A 38 0.04 1.28 -12.44
N GLU A 39 0.15 1.22 -13.76
CA GLU A 39 0.52 2.36 -14.59
C GLU A 39 -0.42 3.57 -14.37
N LEU A 40 -1.67 3.31 -13.98
CA LEU A 40 -2.64 4.37 -13.72
C LEU A 40 -2.30 5.21 -12.50
N VAL A 41 -1.61 4.64 -11.53
CA VAL A 41 -1.32 5.29 -10.24
C VAL A 41 0.18 5.51 -10.01
N GLN A 42 1.03 4.84 -10.75
CA GLN A 42 2.48 4.93 -10.58
C GLN A 42 3.01 6.37 -10.56
N PRO A 43 2.57 7.27 -11.45
CA PRO A 43 3.06 8.65 -11.41
C PRO A 43 2.83 9.35 -10.07
N VAL A 44 1.74 9.05 -9.39
CA VAL A 44 1.44 9.62 -8.06
C VAL A 44 2.47 9.13 -7.03
N PHE A 45 2.70 7.81 -6.98
CA PHE A 45 3.61 7.24 -5.98
C PHE A 45 5.08 7.56 -6.29
N ARG A 46 5.43 7.76 -7.56
CA ARG A 46 6.77 8.25 -7.93
C ARG A 46 7.04 9.68 -7.41
N LEU A 47 6.02 10.49 -7.20
CA LEU A 47 6.20 11.78 -6.55
C LEU A 47 6.78 11.62 -5.14
N PHE A 48 6.29 10.64 -4.38
CA PHE A 48 6.81 10.36 -3.04
C PHE A 48 8.28 9.93 -3.10
N ALA A 49 8.63 8.99 -3.97
CA ALA A 49 10.00 8.50 -4.08
C ALA A 49 10.98 9.62 -4.48
N ARG A 50 10.54 10.56 -5.29
CA ARG A 50 11.33 11.74 -5.65
C ARG A 50 11.41 12.76 -4.52
N ALA A 51 10.32 12.91 -3.75
CA ALA A 51 10.26 13.85 -2.62
C ALA A 51 11.06 13.36 -1.41
N VAL A 52 11.12 12.04 -1.21
CA VAL A 52 11.76 11.39 -0.05
C VAL A 52 12.70 10.29 -0.53
N PRO A 53 13.88 10.63 -1.07
CA PRO A 53 14.82 9.63 -1.55
C PRO A 53 15.38 8.74 -0.45
N HIS A 54 15.65 7.47 -0.77
CA HIS A 54 16.27 6.53 0.16
C HIS A 54 17.75 6.80 0.44
N ASP A 55 18.41 7.61 -0.39
CA ASP A 55 19.83 7.94 -0.26
C ASP A 55 20.12 9.01 0.81
N ARG A 56 19.11 9.35 1.60
CA ARG A 56 19.19 10.34 2.69
C ARG A 56 19.37 11.78 2.23
N THR A 57 19.06 12.10 0.99
CA THR A 57 18.99 13.50 0.58
C THR A 57 17.82 14.21 1.28
N PRO A 58 17.87 15.54 1.42
CA PRO A 58 16.76 16.27 2.04
C PRO A 58 15.45 16.07 1.28
N LYS A 59 14.35 16.11 2.02
CA LYS A 59 13.00 16.04 1.43
C LYS A 59 12.73 17.24 0.56
N ASP A 60 12.07 17.03 -0.59
CA ASP A 60 11.46 18.06 -1.38
C ASP A 60 10.04 18.30 -0.88
N GLU A 61 9.85 19.35 -0.08
CA GLU A 61 8.56 19.65 0.56
C GLU A 61 7.46 19.99 -0.46
N VAL A 62 7.80 20.57 -1.59
CA VAL A 62 6.84 20.91 -2.65
C VAL A 62 6.32 19.63 -3.31
N LEU A 63 7.22 18.72 -3.68
CA LEU A 63 6.83 17.43 -4.24
C LEU A 63 6.04 16.60 -3.24
N LEU A 64 6.43 16.61 -1.96
CA LEU A 64 5.72 15.88 -0.92
C LEU A 64 4.27 16.39 -0.77
N ALA A 65 4.06 17.70 -0.79
CA ALA A 65 2.71 18.27 -0.73
C ALA A 65 1.89 17.89 -1.96
N ARG A 66 2.48 17.88 -3.14
CA ARG A 66 1.82 17.43 -4.38
C ARG A 66 1.44 15.96 -4.29
N TYR A 67 2.33 15.13 -3.77
CA TYR A 67 2.06 13.71 -3.56
C TYR A 67 0.87 13.49 -2.64
N LEU A 68 0.85 14.13 -1.48
CA LEU A 68 -0.23 13.96 -0.50
C LEU A 68 -1.58 14.36 -1.09
N LYS A 69 -1.63 15.46 -1.83
CA LYS A 69 -2.85 15.92 -2.50
C LYS A 69 -3.32 14.92 -3.56
N ALA A 70 -2.40 14.45 -4.39
CA ALA A 70 -2.72 13.49 -5.47
C ALA A 70 -3.13 12.15 -4.89
N ARG A 71 -2.42 11.64 -3.87
CA ARG A 71 -2.76 10.38 -3.21
C ARG A 71 -4.14 10.44 -2.58
N ASN A 72 -4.46 11.52 -1.88
CA ASN A 72 -5.76 11.66 -1.22
C ASN A 72 -6.93 11.77 -2.21
N ALA A 73 -6.66 12.14 -3.45
CA ALA A 73 -7.66 12.17 -4.52
C ALA A 73 -7.89 10.80 -5.17
N LEU A 74 -7.01 9.83 -4.95
CA LEU A 74 -7.18 8.46 -5.47
C LEU A 74 -8.21 7.71 -4.62
N GLU A 75 -9.12 7.02 -5.31
CA GLU A 75 -10.11 6.15 -4.67
C GLU A 75 -9.64 4.69 -4.74
N LEU A 76 -8.54 4.40 -4.07
CA LEU A 76 -8.01 3.05 -4.01
C LEU A 76 -8.79 2.20 -3.02
N GLU A 77 -9.10 0.97 -3.43
CA GLU A 77 -9.83 0.00 -2.61
C GLU A 77 -8.93 -1.20 -2.32
N LEU A 78 -8.83 -1.55 -1.05
CA LEU A 78 -8.14 -2.75 -0.59
C LEU A 78 -9.16 -3.87 -0.37
N ARG A 79 -8.86 -5.07 -0.87
CA ARG A 79 -9.68 -6.26 -0.67
C ARG A 79 -8.85 -7.41 -0.13
N ASP A 80 -9.46 -8.26 0.69
CA ASP A 80 -8.83 -9.47 1.17
C ASP A 80 -8.90 -10.61 0.13
N ALA A 81 -8.38 -11.78 0.49
CA ALA A 81 -8.36 -12.95 -0.41
C ALA A 81 -9.75 -13.46 -0.79
N THR A 82 -10.78 -13.16 0.00
CA THR A 82 -12.17 -13.55 -0.29
C THR A 82 -12.89 -12.53 -1.17
N GLY A 83 -12.25 -11.41 -1.48
CA GLY A 83 -12.84 -10.32 -2.25
C GLY A 83 -13.60 -9.30 -1.40
N SER A 84 -13.57 -9.43 -0.07
CA SER A 84 -14.23 -8.47 0.82
C SER A 84 -13.45 -7.17 0.91
N ALA A 85 -14.15 -6.05 0.82
CA ALA A 85 -13.54 -4.73 0.95
C ALA A 85 -13.06 -4.49 2.38
N ILE A 86 -11.93 -3.82 2.51
CA ILE A 86 -11.31 -3.46 3.78
C ILE A 86 -11.28 -1.94 3.91
N HIS A 87 -11.80 -1.41 5.01
CA HIS A 87 -11.77 0.04 5.25
C HIS A 87 -10.36 0.51 5.59
N THR A 88 -9.82 1.39 4.77
CA THR A 88 -8.50 2.01 4.98
C THR A 88 -8.64 3.50 5.19
N SER A 89 -7.77 4.07 6.04
CA SER A 89 -7.65 5.53 6.18
C SER A 89 -6.52 6.12 5.37
N ALA A 90 -5.56 5.29 4.95
CA ALA A 90 -4.47 5.70 4.08
C ALA A 90 -3.93 4.49 3.32
N VAL A 91 -3.57 4.69 2.07
CA VAL A 91 -2.90 3.71 1.22
C VAL A 91 -1.68 4.39 0.61
N HIS A 92 -0.51 3.80 0.82
CA HIS A 92 0.75 4.32 0.32
C HIS A 92 1.54 3.22 -0.38
N ILE A 93 2.10 3.54 -1.54
CA ILE A 93 3.04 2.66 -2.24
C ILE A 93 4.39 3.37 -2.29
N ALA A 94 5.41 2.77 -1.69
CA ALA A 94 6.77 3.26 -1.80
C ALA A 94 7.41 2.60 -3.03
N ASP A 95 7.53 3.37 -4.11
CA ASP A 95 8.05 2.88 -5.38
C ASP A 95 9.44 3.44 -5.64
N TYR A 96 10.45 2.68 -5.25
CA TYR A 96 11.86 2.97 -5.53
C TYR A 96 12.42 2.08 -6.64
N SER A 97 11.56 1.56 -7.52
CA SER A 97 11.95 0.62 -8.58
C SER A 97 12.94 1.21 -9.57
N VAL A 98 12.87 2.51 -9.83
CA VAL A 98 13.82 3.20 -10.73
C VAL A 98 15.20 3.29 -10.09
N GLU A 99 15.28 3.53 -8.78
CA GLU A 99 16.54 3.73 -8.05
C GLU A 99 17.17 2.41 -7.61
N GLU A 100 16.35 1.44 -7.20
CA GLU A 100 16.82 0.25 -6.47
C GLU A 100 16.37 -1.08 -7.11
N GLY A 101 15.66 -1.06 -8.23
CA GLY A 101 15.20 -2.26 -8.94
C GLY A 101 13.74 -2.62 -8.66
N THR A 102 13.21 -3.54 -9.48
CA THR A 102 11.78 -3.88 -9.50
C THR A 102 11.24 -4.46 -8.19
N GLU A 103 12.11 -4.95 -7.31
CA GLU A 103 11.70 -5.48 -6.01
C GLU A 103 11.55 -4.39 -4.94
N ALA A 104 11.98 -3.17 -5.22
CA ALA A 104 11.95 -2.07 -4.26
C ALA A 104 10.60 -1.32 -4.30
N VAL A 105 9.51 -2.08 -4.27
CA VAL A 105 8.14 -1.54 -4.22
C VAL A 105 7.42 -2.19 -3.05
N SER A 106 6.86 -1.36 -2.17
CA SER A 106 6.14 -1.83 -0.99
C SER A 106 4.79 -1.13 -0.84
N LEU A 107 3.84 -1.84 -0.26
CA LEU A 107 2.53 -1.30 0.11
C LEU A 107 2.49 -1.09 1.61
N ASP A 108 1.99 0.06 2.04
CA ASP A 108 1.83 0.43 3.44
C ASP A 108 0.43 1.01 3.62
N VAL A 109 -0.37 0.41 4.47
CA VAL A 109 -1.78 0.80 4.66
C VAL A 109 -2.09 1.01 6.13
N LEU A 110 -3.00 1.96 6.39
CA LEU A 110 -3.65 2.11 7.68
C LEU A 110 -5.08 1.56 7.56
N ILE A 111 -5.35 0.51 8.30
CA ILE A 111 -6.62 -0.21 8.26
C ILE A 111 -7.42 0.11 9.52
N LYS A 112 -8.55 0.80 9.33
CA LYS A 112 -9.52 1.11 10.39
C LYS A 112 -10.72 0.19 10.27
N ASP A 113 -10.50 -1.10 10.46
CA ASP A 113 -11.53 -2.13 10.31
C ASP A 113 -11.29 -3.20 11.38
N ALA A 114 -12.02 -3.10 12.48
CA ALA A 114 -11.88 -4.04 13.61
C ALA A 114 -12.14 -5.48 13.17
N ALA A 115 -13.11 -5.70 12.29
CA ALA A 115 -13.42 -7.04 11.78
C ALA A 115 -12.26 -7.64 10.99
N TYR A 116 -11.55 -6.82 10.22
CA TYR A 116 -10.34 -7.27 9.53
C TYR A 116 -9.28 -7.76 10.51
N TRP A 117 -8.99 -6.98 11.55
CA TRP A 117 -7.97 -7.34 12.53
C TRP A 117 -8.33 -8.61 13.32
N GLU A 118 -9.61 -8.78 13.63
CA GLU A 118 -10.11 -10.00 14.28
C GLU A 118 -9.94 -11.22 13.39
N ARG A 119 -10.31 -11.12 12.11
CA ARG A 119 -10.13 -12.21 11.15
C ARG A 119 -8.65 -12.57 10.96
N ARG A 120 -7.79 -11.55 10.89
CA ARG A 120 -6.34 -11.77 10.71
C ARG A 120 -5.74 -12.47 11.93
N ALA A 121 -6.10 -12.05 13.14
CA ALA A 121 -5.66 -12.70 14.36
C ALA A 121 -6.11 -14.16 14.42
N ALA A 122 -7.35 -14.47 14.05
CA ALA A 122 -7.87 -15.82 14.00
C ALA A 122 -7.10 -16.70 13.00
N LEU A 123 -6.73 -16.16 11.83
CA LEU A 123 -5.93 -16.90 10.84
C LEU A 123 -4.53 -17.21 11.36
N VAL A 124 -3.91 -16.29 12.06
CA VAL A 124 -2.59 -16.50 12.67
C VAL A 124 -2.67 -17.61 13.74
N ASP A 125 -3.71 -17.60 14.56
CA ASP A 125 -3.94 -18.64 15.58
C ASP A 125 -4.15 -20.03 14.98
N GLU A 126 -4.86 -20.12 13.85
CA GLU A 126 -5.06 -21.38 13.13
C GLU A 126 -3.74 -21.94 12.56
N ILE A 127 -2.85 -21.08 12.11
CA ILE A 127 -1.58 -21.47 11.52
C ILE A 127 -0.55 -21.81 12.59
N ALA A 128 -0.64 -21.15 13.73
CA ALA A 128 0.24 -21.40 14.85
C ALA A 128 -0.12 -22.71 15.57
#